data_7086f0bc3d4431741ec34be076898e06
#
_entry.id   7086f0bc3d4431741ec34be076898e06
#
_cell.length_a   1.000
_cell.length_b   1.000
_cell.length_c   1.000
_cell.angle_alpha   90.00
_cell.angle_beta   90.00
_cell.angle_gamma   90.00
#
_symmetry.space_group_name_H-M   'P 1'
#
loop_
_entity.id
_entity.type
_entity.pdbx_description
1 polymer ?
#
loop_
_entity_poly.entity_id
_entity_poly.type
_entity_poly.pdbx_seq_one_letter_code
_entity_poly.pdbx_strand_id
1 'polypeptide(L)'
;MILVVGGSAEDGRWLEDALRPSGLAVSVRPLEDALASPAAENRPRPQVVVLHERRRREDLLESLDRLRADPALGDSPLVVVDHERDIERFIAAVGRGAAACVCPPLDPVHLRATVTRLARWRDGKGPLDRRRRGRRPLLLRVDVHLPDTRVLVGLLRDVSGTGCRIEAPEGVAPGTEVSITPYGYDASLEFRIGAIVHRHLEPEPGPHVLACRFTGTGAVMAPRLFAVKSGLVEMAAR
;
A
#
# COMPACT_ATOMS: atom_id res chain seq x y z
N MET A 1 -11.18 13.71 -6.47
CA MET A 1 -10.09 14.62 -6.01
C MET A 1 -9.06 13.82 -5.23
N ILE A 2 -7.79 14.13 -5.43
CA ILE A 2 -6.66 13.63 -4.63
C ILE A 2 -6.26 14.77 -3.66
N LEU A 3 -6.10 14.44 -2.39
CA LEU A 3 -5.56 15.36 -1.39
C LEU A 3 -4.13 14.96 -1.08
N VAL A 4 -3.18 15.84 -1.35
CA VAL A 4 -1.77 15.70 -0.96
C VAL A 4 -1.56 16.48 0.33
N VAL A 5 -0.98 15.84 1.33
CA VAL A 5 -0.81 16.38 2.68
C VAL A 5 0.65 16.28 3.10
N GLY A 6 1.18 17.33 3.71
CA GLY A 6 2.54 17.38 4.23
C GLY A 6 3.60 17.77 3.19
N GLY A 7 4.85 17.65 3.58
CA GLY A 7 6.01 18.01 2.75
C GLY A 7 6.29 19.51 2.67
N SER A 8 7.36 19.86 1.97
CA SER A 8 7.69 21.23 1.63
C SER A 8 6.83 21.71 0.43
N ALA A 9 6.81 23.01 0.17
CA ALA A 9 6.15 23.57 -1.01
C ALA A 9 6.74 23.02 -2.33
N GLU A 10 8.01 22.66 -2.34
CA GLU A 10 8.68 22.01 -3.48
C GLU A 10 8.20 20.59 -3.70
N ASP A 11 8.14 19.81 -2.63
CA ASP A 11 7.62 18.44 -2.66
C ASP A 11 6.16 18.40 -3.10
N GLY A 12 5.36 19.34 -2.61
CA GLY A 12 3.97 19.49 -2.98
C GLY A 12 3.81 19.72 -4.49
N ARG A 13 4.65 20.59 -5.07
CA ARG A 13 4.65 20.85 -6.52
C ARG A 13 5.05 19.62 -7.32
N TRP A 14 6.10 18.92 -6.90
CA TRP A 14 6.52 17.68 -7.56
C TRP A 14 5.40 16.63 -7.55
N LEU A 15 4.74 16.44 -6.41
CA LEU A 15 3.61 15.50 -6.28
C LEU A 15 2.42 15.92 -7.15
N GLU A 16 2.11 17.21 -7.17
CA GLU A 16 1.05 17.75 -8.02
C GLU A 16 1.33 17.47 -9.51
N ASP A 17 2.54 17.76 -9.97
CA ASP A 17 2.95 17.51 -11.36
C ASP A 17 2.95 16.02 -11.70
N ALA A 18 3.41 15.16 -10.78
CA ALA A 18 3.39 13.71 -10.95
C ALA A 18 1.96 13.15 -11.05
N LEU A 19 1.00 13.74 -10.33
CA LEU A 19 -0.38 13.27 -10.25
C LEU A 19 -1.33 13.95 -11.24
N ARG A 20 -1.03 15.14 -11.74
CA ARG A 20 -1.87 15.89 -12.70
C ARG A 20 -2.30 15.06 -13.91
N PRO A 21 -1.44 14.23 -14.55
CA PRO A 21 -1.84 13.40 -15.68
C PRO A 21 -2.81 12.26 -15.33
N SER A 22 -3.19 12.08 -14.05
CA SER A 22 -4.23 11.12 -13.64
C SER A 22 -5.64 11.51 -14.10
N GLY A 23 -5.85 12.76 -14.49
CA GLY A 23 -7.16 13.34 -14.79
C GLY A 23 -8.00 13.65 -13.54
N LEU A 24 -7.45 13.45 -12.34
CA LEU A 24 -8.11 13.77 -11.08
C LEU A 24 -7.66 15.15 -10.58
N ALA A 25 -8.57 15.93 -10.02
CA ALA A 25 -8.20 17.17 -9.35
C ALA A 25 -7.26 16.88 -8.17
N VAL A 26 -6.14 17.59 -8.10
CA VAL A 26 -5.14 17.48 -7.03
C VAL A 26 -5.21 18.74 -6.17
N SER A 27 -5.21 18.57 -4.85
CA SER A 27 -5.13 19.66 -3.87
C SER A 27 -3.98 19.38 -2.92
N VAL A 28 -3.04 20.29 -2.83
CA VAL A 28 -1.89 20.19 -1.91
C VAL A 28 -2.14 21.09 -0.71
N ARG A 29 -1.96 20.56 0.51
CA ARG A 29 -2.15 21.31 1.76
C ARG A 29 -1.16 20.86 2.82
N PRO A 30 -0.72 21.77 3.70
CA PRO A 30 -0.09 21.38 4.97
C PRO A 30 -1.02 20.45 5.77
N LEU A 31 -0.46 19.58 6.60
CA LEU A 31 -1.22 18.65 7.42
C LEU A 31 -2.21 19.40 8.33
N GLU A 32 -1.78 20.48 8.96
CA GLU A 32 -2.60 21.25 9.87
C GLU A 32 -3.82 21.85 9.15
N ASP A 33 -3.62 22.40 7.95
CA ASP A 33 -4.71 22.97 7.14
C ASP A 33 -5.68 21.90 6.64
N ALA A 34 -5.18 20.70 6.38
CA ALA A 34 -6.00 19.57 5.98
C ALA A 34 -6.90 19.08 7.13
N LEU A 35 -6.39 19.11 8.38
CA LEU A 35 -7.11 18.69 9.59
C LEU A 35 -7.96 19.82 10.21
N ALA A 36 -7.47 21.07 10.19
CA ALA A 36 -8.15 22.23 10.81
C ALA A 36 -9.40 22.69 10.07
N SER A 37 -9.61 22.21 8.86
CA SER A 37 -10.80 22.60 8.10
C SER A 37 -12.03 21.97 8.76
N PRO A 38 -12.93 22.80 9.35
CA PRO A 38 -14.09 22.27 10.06
C PRO A 38 -14.84 21.31 9.15
N ALA A 39 -15.32 20.22 9.74
CA ALA A 39 -16.15 19.22 9.07
C ALA A 39 -17.41 19.92 8.55
N ALA A 40 -17.30 20.65 7.45
CA ALA A 40 -18.45 21.06 6.70
C ALA A 40 -19.07 19.76 6.19
N GLU A 41 -20.29 19.48 6.60
CA GLU A 41 -21.09 18.32 6.17
C GLU A 41 -21.15 18.15 4.65
N ASN A 42 -20.75 19.17 3.89
CA ASN A 42 -20.71 19.23 2.42
C ASN A 42 -19.31 19.14 1.79
N ARG A 43 -18.26 18.81 2.54
CA ARG A 43 -16.93 18.72 1.92
C ARG A 43 -16.80 17.43 1.11
N PRO A 44 -16.46 17.50 -0.19
CA PRO A 44 -16.26 16.28 -0.97
C PRO A 44 -15.06 15.50 -0.38
N ARG A 45 -15.34 14.30 0.10
CA ARG A 45 -14.30 13.42 0.63
C ARG A 45 -13.27 13.12 -0.46
N PRO A 46 -11.97 13.25 -0.20
CA PRO A 46 -10.96 12.92 -1.19
C PRO A 46 -11.03 11.44 -1.56
N GLN A 47 -10.87 11.14 -2.83
CA GLN A 47 -10.83 9.75 -3.32
C GLN A 47 -9.59 9.02 -2.81
N VAL A 48 -8.49 9.75 -2.67
CA VAL A 48 -7.22 9.26 -2.11
C VAL A 48 -6.57 10.40 -1.34
N VAL A 49 -5.97 10.09 -0.20
CA VAL A 49 -5.07 10.97 0.54
C VAL A 49 -3.65 10.49 0.31
N VAL A 50 -2.76 11.39 -0.10
CA VAL A 50 -1.32 11.12 -0.25
C VAL A 50 -0.60 11.87 0.86
N LEU A 51 -0.05 11.15 1.82
CA LEU A 51 0.78 11.71 2.87
C LEU A 51 2.24 11.67 2.44
N HIS A 52 2.86 12.83 2.38
CA HIS A 52 4.27 13.00 2.11
C HIS A 52 4.97 13.51 3.36
N GLU A 53 5.85 12.72 3.94
CA GLU A 53 6.56 13.07 5.17
C GLU A 53 8.05 12.74 5.04
N ARG A 54 8.89 13.75 5.24
CA ARG A 54 10.37 13.63 5.24
C ARG A 54 10.96 13.57 6.64
N ARG A 55 10.13 13.76 7.66
CA ARG A 55 10.57 13.83 9.04
C ARG A 55 10.80 12.44 9.63
N ARG A 56 11.03 12.42 10.94
CA ARG A 56 11.29 11.20 11.70
C ARG A 56 10.10 10.23 11.60
N ARG A 57 10.38 8.97 11.92
CA ARG A 57 9.37 7.88 11.92
C ARG A 57 8.17 8.23 12.81
N GLU A 58 8.43 8.78 13.99
CA GLU A 58 7.42 9.15 14.97
C GLU A 58 6.44 10.18 14.38
N ASP A 59 6.97 11.20 13.68
CA ASP A 59 6.16 12.24 13.04
C ASP A 59 5.26 11.65 11.95
N LEU A 60 5.78 10.71 11.17
CA LEU A 60 4.98 10.00 10.15
C LEU A 60 3.82 9.24 10.80
N LEU A 61 4.11 8.52 11.88
CA LEU A 61 3.10 7.69 12.53
C LEU A 61 2.02 8.53 13.21
N GLU A 62 2.41 9.64 13.84
CA GLU A 62 1.47 10.61 14.41
C GLU A 62 0.59 11.23 13.32
N SER A 63 1.18 11.65 12.20
CA SER A 63 0.44 12.18 11.07
C SER A 63 -0.58 11.19 10.51
N LEU A 64 -0.22 9.90 10.44
CA LEU A 64 -1.12 8.83 10.03
C LEU A 64 -2.29 8.65 11.00
N ASP A 65 -2.00 8.62 12.29
CA ASP A 65 -3.01 8.45 13.34
C ASP A 65 -4.00 9.62 13.32
N ARG A 66 -3.51 10.86 13.17
CA ARG A 66 -4.34 12.08 13.05
C ARG A 66 -5.23 12.04 11.81
N LEU A 67 -4.68 11.67 10.64
CA LEU A 67 -5.46 11.53 9.41
C LEU A 67 -6.51 10.43 9.51
N ARG A 68 -6.23 9.34 10.23
CA ARG A 68 -7.18 8.25 10.45
C ARG A 68 -8.27 8.60 11.44
N ALA A 69 -7.98 9.44 12.40
CA ALA A 69 -8.97 9.94 13.37
C ALA A 69 -9.92 11.00 12.77
N ASP A 70 -9.54 11.65 11.67
CA ASP A 70 -10.35 12.69 11.04
C ASP A 70 -11.59 12.09 10.34
N PRO A 71 -12.83 12.54 10.67
CA PRO A 71 -14.06 11.97 10.12
C PRO A 71 -14.20 12.13 8.60
N ALA A 72 -13.59 13.15 8.00
CA ALA A 72 -13.66 13.42 6.56
C ALA A 72 -12.60 12.65 5.77
N LEU A 73 -11.45 12.37 6.39
CA LEU A 73 -10.27 11.79 5.73
C LEU A 73 -10.06 10.32 6.11
N GLY A 74 -10.46 9.90 7.30
CA GLY A 74 -10.13 8.59 7.88
C GLY A 74 -10.54 7.38 7.05
N ASP A 75 -11.64 7.47 6.30
CA ASP A 75 -12.13 6.42 5.41
C ASP A 75 -11.47 6.43 4.02
N SER A 76 -10.70 7.47 3.69
CA SER A 76 -10.06 7.57 2.38
C SER A 76 -8.85 6.63 2.30
N PRO A 77 -8.61 5.98 1.15
CA PRO A 77 -7.36 5.27 0.91
C PRO A 77 -6.18 6.20 1.13
N LEU A 78 -5.20 5.77 1.94
CA LEU A 78 -4.05 6.56 2.33
C LEU A 78 -2.80 6.00 1.65
N VAL A 79 -2.11 6.83 0.89
CA VAL A 79 -0.82 6.53 0.27
C VAL A 79 0.26 7.28 1.03
N VAL A 80 1.27 6.58 1.49
CA VAL A 80 2.47 7.20 2.07
C VAL A 80 3.53 7.31 0.99
N VAL A 81 4.09 8.50 0.81
CA VAL A 81 5.30 8.73 0.02
C VAL A 81 6.44 8.95 1.00
N ASP A 82 7.31 7.97 1.10
CA ASP A 82 8.46 7.99 2.00
C ASP A 82 9.75 8.20 1.20
N HIS A 83 10.70 8.93 1.75
CA HIS A 83 12.02 9.17 1.15
C HIS A 83 13.09 8.21 1.65
N GLU A 84 12.76 7.42 2.65
CA GLU A 84 13.65 6.44 3.24
C GLU A 84 13.23 5.02 2.85
N ARG A 85 14.21 4.14 2.67
CA ARG A 85 13.97 2.70 2.50
C ARG A 85 14.01 2.01 3.86
N ASP A 86 13.22 2.51 4.79
CA ASP A 86 13.12 1.94 6.13
C ASP A 86 11.95 0.98 6.21
N ILE A 87 12.26 -0.31 6.36
CA ILE A 87 11.27 -1.38 6.44
C ILE A 87 10.39 -1.24 7.68
N GLU A 88 10.90 -0.74 8.78
CA GLU A 88 10.10 -0.57 9.99
C GLU A 88 9.10 0.57 9.85
N ARG A 89 9.50 1.66 9.19
CA ARG A 89 8.56 2.74 8.82
C ARG A 89 7.46 2.23 7.92
N PHE A 90 7.82 1.44 6.91
CA PHE A 90 6.89 0.80 6.02
C PHE A 90 5.89 -0.10 6.76
N ILE A 91 6.37 -1.03 7.59
CA ILE A 91 5.54 -1.93 8.39
C ILE A 91 4.60 -1.13 9.29
N ALA A 92 5.14 -0.13 9.96
CA ALA A 92 4.38 0.72 10.87
C ALA A 92 3.31 1.54 10.14
N ALA A 93 3.62 2.09 8.95
CA ALA A 93 2.66 2.83 8.13
C ALA A 93 1.52 1.92 7.65
N VAL A 94 1.83 0.72 7.14
CA VAL A 94 0.82 -0.27 6.75
C VAL A 94 -0.02 -0.69 7.95
N GLY A 95 0.59 -0.90 9.10
CA GLY A 95 -0.08 -1.19 10.36
C GLY A 95 -1.10 -0.13 10.77
N ARG A 96 -0.79 1.15 10.55
CA ARG A 96 -1.71 2.28 10.77
C ARG A 96 -2.67 2.55 9.62
N GLY A 97 -2.66 1.69 8.63
CA GLY A 97 -3.69 1.69 7.60
C GLY A 97 -3.33 2.36 6.31
N ALA A 98 -2.07 2.65 6.03
CA ALA A 98 -1.66 2.99 4.70
C ALA A 98 -2.13 1.90 3.71
N ALA A 99 -2.78 2.32 2.63
CA ALA A 99 -3.21 1.42 1.56
C ALA A 99 -2.09 1.16 0.55
N ALA A 100 -1.11 2.05 0.50
CA ALA A 100 0.11 1.90 -0.27
C ALA A 100 1.24 2.72 0.36
N CYS A 101 2.47 2.27 0.14
CA CYS A 101 3.67 3.05 0.41
C CYS A 101 4.52 3.09 -0.87
N VAL A 102 4.96 4.28 -1.22
CA VAL A 102 5.85 4.52 -2.37
C VAL A 102 7.18 5.02 -1.83
N CYS A 103 8.22 4.20 -2.01
CA CYS A 103 9.57 4.47 -1.53
C CYS A 103 10.52 4.71 -2.71
N PRO A 104 11.73 5.25 -2.45
CA PRO A 104 12.73 5.47 -3.48
C PRO A 104 13.11 4.18 -4.25
N PRO A 105 13.43 4.28 -5.53
CA PRO A 105 13.38 5.49 -6.34
C PRO A 105 11.94 5.94 -6.59
N LEU A 106 11.65 7.22 -6.30
CA LEU A 106 10.30 7.76 -6.49
C LEU A 106 10.01 7.88 -8.00
N ASP A 107 9.19 6.99 -8.50
CA ASP A 107 8.76 6.95 -9.88
C ASP A 107 7.37 7.61 -10.02
N PRO A 108 7.26 8.75 -10.72
CA PRO A 108 5.98 9.43 -10.92
C PRO A 108 4.92 8.55 -11.62
N VAL A 109 5.36 7.66 -12.52
CA VAL A 109 4.46 6.74 -13.23
C VAL A 109 3.87 5.73 -12.26
N HIS A 110 4.71 5.15 -11.41
CA HIS A 110 4.27 4.21 -10.37
C HIS A 110 3.35 4.87 -9.35
N LEU A 111 3.71 6.06 -8.84
CA LEU A 111 2.88 6.82 -7.91
C LEU A 111 1.50 7.10 -8.51
N ARG A 112 1.45 7.63 -9.73
CA ARG A 112 0.21 7.91 -10.45
C ARG A 112 -0.65 6.66 -10.65
N ALA A 113 -0.05 5.56 -11.09
CA ALA A 113 -0.75 4.30 -11.28
C ALA A 113 -1.38 3.79 -9.97
N THR A 114 -0.62 3.87 -8.87
CA THR A 114 -1.07 3.49 -7.52
C THR A 114 -2.27 4.33 -7.08
N VAL A 115 -2.15 5.66 -7.16
CA VAL A 115 -3.21 6.59 -6.74
C VAL A 115 -4.47 6.42 -7.61
N THR A 116 -4.30 6.33 -8.94
CA THR A 116 -5.43 6.14 -9.87
C THR A 116 -6.17 4.82 -9.59
N ARG A 117 -5.44 3.76 -9.30
CA ARG A 117 -6.04 2.46 -8.97
C ARG A 117 -6.83 2.51 -7.66
N LEU A 118 -6.31 3.16 -6.63
CA LEU A 118 -7.00 3.33 -5.35
C LEU A 118 -8.24 4.21 -5.49
N ALA A 119 -8.19 5.29 -6.29
CA ALA A 119 -9.33 6.15 -6.56
C ALA A 119 -10.48 5.38 -7.24
N ARG A 120 -10.17 4.60 -8.28
CA ARG A 120 -11.15 3.74 -8.97
C ARG A 120 -11.77 2.70 -8.05
N TRP A 121 -11.02 2.21 -7.11
CA TRP A 121 -11.49 1.22 -6.15
C TRP A 121 -12.53 1.79 -5.20
N ARG A 122 -12.30 3.00 -4.70
CA ARG A 122 -13.28 3.70 -3.86
C ARG A 122 -14.60 3.96 -4.58
N ASP A 123 -14.55 4.31 -5.86
CA ASP A 123 -15.74 4.58 -6.67
C ASP A 123 -16.54 3.32 -7.06
N GLY A 124 -16.18 2.14 -6.52
CA GLY A 124 -16.79 0.87 -6.87
C GLY A 124 -16.52 0.40 -8.29
N LYS A 125 -15.69 1.12 -9.03
CA LYS A 125 -15.29 0.81 -10.42
C LYS A 125 -14.10 -0.15 -10.50
N GLY A 126 -13.55 -0.56 -9.36
CA GLY A 126 -12.53 -1.60 -9.28
C GLY A 126 -13.13 -3.00 -9.45
N PRO A 127 -12.31 -4.02 -9.74
CA PRO A 127 -12.79 -5.39 -9.80
C PRO A 127 -13.44 -5.77 -8.48
N LEU A 128 -14.75 -6.00 -8.53
CA LEU A 128 -15.56 -6.37 -7.36
C LEU A 128 -15.05 -7.69 -6.77
N ASP A 129 -14.37 -7.62 -5.64
CA ASP A 129 -14.14 -8.83 -4.85
C ASP A 129 -15.45 -9.20 -4.15
N ARG A 130 -16.19 -10.16 -4.71
CA ARG A 130 -17.45 -10.69 -4.15
C ARG A 130 -17.27 -11.37 -2.80
N ARG A 131 -16.05 -11.53 -2.33
CA ARG A 131 -15.72 -12.15 -1.03
C ARG A 131 -15.61 -11.10 0.05
N ARG A 132 -16.71 -10.80 0.71
CA ARG A 132 -16.86 -9.76 1.75
C ARG A 132 -16.05 -9.99 3.05
N ARG A 133 -15.12 -10.93 3.14
CA ARG A 133 -14.38 -11.21 4.38
C ARG A 133 -12.88 -11.24 4.15
N GLY A 134 -12.18 -10.31 4.76
CA GLY A 134 -10.79 -10.43 5.17
C GLY A 134 -9.69 -10.04 4.20
N ARG A 135 -9.98 -9.65 2.94
CA ARG A 135 -8.94 -9.14 2.03
C ARG A 135 -8.93 -7.62 2.03
N ARG A 136 -7.77 -7.07 2.31
CA ARG A 136 -7.55 -5.62 2.25
C ARG A 136 -6.75 -5.27 1.01
N PRO A 137 -7.14 -4.18 0.33
CA PRO A 137 -6.33 -3.64 -0.74
C PRO A 137 -5.00 -3.16 -0.18
N LEU A 138 -3.93 -3.62 -0.78
CA LEU A 138 -2.58 -3.20 -0.46
C LEU A 138 -1.77 -3.16 -1.75
N LEU A 139 -1.57 -1.96 -2.28
CA LEU A 139 -0.81 -1.78 -3.52
C LEU A 139 0.64 -1.49 -3.19
N LEU A 140 1.46 -2.52 -3.21
CA LEU A 140 2.89 -2.42 -2.94
C LEU A 140 3.68 -3.10 -4.05
N ARG A 141 4.79 -2.46 -4.47
CA ARG A 141 5.78 -3.17 -5.26
C ARG A 141 6.50 -4.19 -4.38
N VAL A 142 6.65 -5.38 -4.90
CA VAL A 142 7.30 -6.49 -4.21
C VAL A 142 8.26 -7.20 -5.14
N ASP A 143 9.31 -7.75 -4.58
CA ASP A 143 10.18 -8.70 -5.26
C ASP A 143 9.70 -10.11 -4.92
N VAL A 144 9.41 -10.90 -5.96
CA VAL A 144 9.04 -12.31 -5.86
C VAL A 144 10.24 -13.14 -6.28
N HIS A 145 10.90 -13.74 -5.31
CA HIS A 145 12.08 -14.56 -5.54
C HIS A 145 11.65 -15.99 -5.85
N LEU A 146 12.08 -16.50 -7.00
CA LEU A 146 11.80 -17.85 -7.47
C LEU A 146 12.90 -18.82 -7.06
N PRO A 147 12.62 -20.14 -7.05
CA PRO A 147 13.63 -21.15 -6.70
C PRO A 147 14.85 -21.19 -7.64
N ASP A 148 14.67 -20.78 -8.90
CA ASP A 148 15.69 -20.69 -9.92
C ASP A 148 16.53 -19.41 -9.86
N THR A 149 16.51 -18.69 -8.73
CA THR A 149 17.20 -17.42 -8.46
C THR A 149 16.68 -16.20 -9.23
N ARG A 150 15.70 -16.34 -10.12
CA ARG A 150 15.03 -15.20 -10.75
C ARG A 150 14.24 -14.40 -9.74
N VAL A 151 14.16 -13.10 -9.98
CA VAL A 151 13.37 -12.17 -9.20
C VAL A 151 12.37 -11.46 -10.12
N LEU A 152 11.08 -11.59 -9.82
CA LEU A 152 10.04 -10.87 -10.54
C LEU A 152 9.62 -9.65 -9.72
N VAL A 153 9.66 -8.49 -10.32
CA VAL A 153 9.07 -7.30 -9.70
C VAL A 153 7.57 -7.33 -9.94
N GLY A 154 6.83 -7.50 -8.85
CA GLY A 154 5.37 -7.58 -8.89
C GLY A 154 4.69 -6.43 -8.15
N LEU A 155 3.37 -6.37 -8.28
CA LEU A 155 2.51 -5.48 -7.53
C LEU A 155 1.56 -6.29 -6.64
N LEU A 156 1.78 -6.24 -5.34
CA LEU A 156 0.88 -6.82 -4.36
C LEU A 156 -0.45 -6.06 -4.42
N ARG A 157 -1.56 -6.75 -4.70
CA ARG A 157 -2.90 -6.15 -4.88
C ARG A 157 -3.74 -6.19 -3.63
N ASP A 158 -3.69 -7.30 -2.96
CA ASP A 158 -4.42 -7.52 -1.72
C ASP A 158 -3.76 -8.60 -0.88
N VAL A 159 -4.08 -8.56 0.39
CA VAL A 159 -3.55 -9.46 1.41
C VAL A 159 -4.68 -9.90 2.35
N SER A 160 -4.54 -11.12 2.84
CA SER A 160 -5.36 -11.70 3.90
C SER A 160 -4.45 -12.41 4.92
N GLY A 161 -4.99 -12.87 6.04
CA GLY A 161 -4.22 -13.64 7.01
C GLY A 161 -3.61 -14.94 6.49
N THR A 162 -4.03 -15.44 5.31
CA THR A 162 -3.58 -16.73 4.78
C THR A 162 -2.86 -16.64 3.43
N GLY A 163 -2.85 -15.47 2.78
CA GLY A 163 -2.23 -15.33 1.47
C GLY A 163 -2.44 -13.96 0.84
N CYS A 164 -1.92 -13.81 -0.36
CA CYS A 164 -1.96 -12.55 -1.11
C CYS A 164 -2.21 -12.78 -2.61
N ARG A 165 -2.49 -11.68 -3.32
CA ARG A 165 -2.48 -11.64 -4.79
C ARG A 165 -1.44 -10.64 -5.28
N ILE A 166 -0.65 -11.08 -6.25
CA ILE A 166 0.43 -10.29 -6.85
C ILE A 166 0.21 -10.24 -8.35
N GLU A 167 0.18 -9.04 -8.92
CA GLU A 167 0.35 -8.86 -10.36
C GLU A 167 1.83 -9.00 -10.69
N ALA A 168 2.16 -9.86 -11.65
CA ALA A 168 3.51 -10.14 -12.09
C ALA A 168 3.64 -9.99 -13.61
N PRO A 169 4.85 -9.70 -14.13
CA PRO A 169 5.08 -9.56 -15.57
C PRO A 169 4.94 -10.90 -16.31
N GLU A 170 5.14 -12.02 -15.60
CA GLU A 170 5.02 -13.37 -16.16
C GLU A 170 4.30 -14.32 -15.19
N GLY A 171 3.82 -15.44 -15.71
CA GLY A 171 3.18 -16.47 -14.94
C GLY A 171 4.17 -17.33 -14.17
N VAL A 172 3.74 -17.79 -13.00
CA VAL A 172 4.48 -18.77 -12.18
C VAL A 172 3.60 -20.00 -11.97
N ALA A 173 4.16 -21.17 -12.20
CA ALA A 173 3.40 -22.42 -12.10
C ALA A 173 2.80 -22.62 -10.70
N PRO A 174 1.55 -23.09 -10.57
CA PRO A 174 0.99 -23.50 -9.29
C PRO A 174 1.86 -24.55 -8.60
N GLY A 175 1.99 -24.45 -7.29
CA GLY A 175 2.86 -25.32 -6.49
C GLY A 175 4.29 -24.78 -6.32
N THR A 176 4.70 -23.77 -7.09
CA THR A 176 6.02 -23.16 -6.93
C THR A 176 6.14 -22.45 -5.58
N GLU A 177 7.17 -22.77 -4.83
CA GLU A 177 7.56 -22.03 -3.64
C GLU A 177 8.23 -20.72 -4.03
N VAL A 178 7.81 -19.64 -3.41
CA VAL A 178 8.35 -18.31 -3.66
C VAL A 178 8.62 -17.60 -2.33
N SER A 179 9.54 -16.64 -2.32
CA SER A 179 9.64 -15.71 -1.21
C SER A 179 9.38 -14.29 -1.69
N ILE A 180 8.63 -13.53 -0.88
CA ILE A 180 8.15 -12.20 -1.21
C ILE A 180 8.82 -11.21 -0.27
N THR A 181 9.45 -10.17 -0.85
CA THR A 181 10.02 -9.05 -0.08
C THR A 181 9.48 -7.73 -0.64
N PRO A 182 9.42 -6.65 0.15
CA PRO A 182 9.14 -5.33 -0.39
C PRO A 182 10.21 -4.93 -1.42
N TYR A 183 9.80 -4.27 -2.50
CA TYR A 183 10.69 -3.90 -3.60
C TYR A 183 11.85 -3.01 -3.15
N GLY A 184 13.06 -3.37 -3.56
CA GLY A 184 14.27 -2.60 -3.29
C GLY A 184 14.78 -2.70 -1.86
N TYR A 185 14.18 -3.53 -1.02
CA TYR A 185 14.76 -3.89 0.28
C TYR A 185 15.73 -5.05 0.08
N ASP A 186 16.91 -4.89 0.68
CA ASP A 186 17.89 -5.98 0.66
C ASP A 186 17.26 -7.22 1.28
N ALA A 187 17.50 -8.35 0.64
CA ALA A 187 16.92 -9.64 1.02
C ALA A 187 17.51 -10.19 2.33
N SER A 188 17.70 -9.32 3.34
CA SER A 188 18.01 -9.78 4.68
C SER A 188 16.94 -10.79 5.09
N LEU A 189 17.35 -11.95 5.57
CA LEU A 189 16.51 -13.11 5.84
C LEU A 189 15.29 -12.82 6.74
N GLU A 190 15.30 -11.70 7.44
CA GLU A 190 14.28 -11.31 8.42
C GLU A 190 12.94 -10.89 7.80
N PHE A 191 12.90 -10.49 6.53
CA PHE A 191 11.69 -9.97 5.88
C PHE A 191 11.20 -10.76 4.68
N ARG A 192 11.63 -12.01 4.55
CA ARG A 192 11.13 -12.89 3.50
C ARG A 192 9.83 -13.56 3.94
N ILE A 193 8.76 -13.29 3.23
CA ILE A 193 7.49 -13.96 3.42
C ILE A 193 7.45 -15.17 2.49
N GLY A 194 7.58 -16.37 3.05
CA GLY A 194 7.44 -17.61 2.31
C GLY A 194 6.00 -17.80 1.84
N ALA A 195 5.83 -18.20 0.59
CA ALA A 195 4.52 -18.49 0.02
C ALA A 195 4.60 -19.56 -1.06
N ILE A 196 3.46 -20.23 -1.32
CA ILE A 196 3.29 -21.12 -2.46
C ILE A 196 2.30 -20.51 -3.41
N VAL A 197 2.62 -20.47 -4.70
CA VAL A 197 1.68 -20.08 -5.75
C VAL A 197 0.57 -21.12 -5.81
N HIS A 198 -0.64 -20.74 -5.43
CA HIS A 198 -1.81 -21.62 -5.41
C HIS A 198 -2.54 -21.61 -6.74
N ARG A 199 -2.62 -20.45 -7.39
CA ARG A 199 -3.21 -20.28 -8.72
C ARG A 199 -2.48 -19.20 -9.48
N HIS A 200 -2.34 -19.43 -10.76
CA HIS A 200 -1.96 -18.45 -11.74
C HIS A 200 -3.21 -18.10 -12.57
N LEU A 201 -3.52 -16.85 -12.70
CA LEU A 201 -4.63 -16.33 -13.50
C LEU A 201 -4.04 -15.47 -14.61
N GLU A 202 -4.40 -15.77 -15.83
CA GLU A 202 -4.09 -14.97 -17.02
C GLU A 202 -5.34 -14.17 -17.40
N PRO A 203 -5.46 -12.92 -16.96
CA PRO A 203 -6.54 -12.09 -17.44
C PRO A 203 -6.24 -11.60 -18.86
N GLU A 204 -7.12 -11.81 -19.78
CA GLU A 204 -7.03 -11.25 -21.13
C GLU A 204 -7.78 -9.90 -21.22
N PRO A 205 -7.11 -8.82 -21.68
CA PRO A 205 -5.68 -8.52 -21.67
C PRO A 205 -5.27 -7.98 -20.29
N GLY A 206 -4.10 -8.38 -19.77
CA GLY A 206 -3.59 -7.85 -18.50
C GLY A 206 -2.37 -8.58 -17.95
N PRO A 207 -1.83 -8.09 -16.84
CA PRO A 207 -0.72 -8.76 -16.18
C PRO A 207 -1.16 -10.09 -15.57
N HIS A 208 -0.23 -11.03 -15.46
CA HIS A 208 -0.46 -12.27 -14.74
C HIS A 208 -0.79 -12.01 -13.27
N VAL A 209 -1.71 -12.76 -12.70
CA VAL A 209 -2.06 -12.64 -11.28
C VAL A 209 -1.72 -13.95 -10.56
N LEU A 210 -0.75 -13.85 -9.66
CA LEU A 210 -0.34 -14.94 -8.78
C LEU A 210 -1.18 -14.88 -7.49
N ALA A 211 -1.98 -15.89 -7.24
CA ALA A 211 -2.65 -16.08 -5.95
C ALA A 211 -1.76 -16.97 -5.07
N CYS A 212 -1.16 -16.39 -4.04
CA CYS A 212 -0.21 -17.04 -3.18
C CYS A 212 -0.83 -17.37 -1.82
N ARG A 213 -0.46 -18.51 -1.24
CA ARG A 213 -0.75 -18.92 0.12
C ARG A 213 0.53 -18.87 0.94
N PHE A 214 0.52 -18.18 2.08
CA PHE A 214 1.67 -18.07 2.96
C PHE A 214 2.06 -19.42 3.58
N THR A 215 3.37 -19.63 3.76
CA THR A 215 3.97 -20.84 4.34
C THR A 215 4.95 -20.49 5.45
N GLY A 216 5.20 -21.42 6.37
CA GLY A 216 6.20 -21.29 7.42
C GLY A 216 6.07 -20.00 8.24
N THR A 217 7.18 -19.28 8.40
CA THR A 217 7.23 -17.99 9.08
C THR A 217 6.40 -16.92 8.39
N GLY A 218 6.20 -17.03 7.08
CA GLY A 218 5.32 -16.15 6.31
C GLY A 218 3.88 -16.17 6.81
N ALA A 219 3.37 -17.32 7.23
CA ALA A 219 2.05 -17.47 7.83
C ALA A 219 1.93 -16.77 9.20
N VAL A 220 3.06 -16.56 9.89
CA VAL A 220 3.13 -15.83 11.17
C VAL A 220 3.42 -14.35 10.97
N MET A 221 4.27 -14.01 10.01
CA MET A 221 4.69 -12.62 9.75
C MET A 221 3.63 -11.84 8.99
N ALA A 222 2.96 -12.46 8.02
CA ALA A 222 1.92 -11.78 7.26
C ALA A 222 0.75 -11.29 8.15
N PRO A 223 0.21 -12.05 9.11
CA PRO A 223 -0.71 -11.52 10.11
C PRO A 223 -0.13 -10.37 10.92
N ARG A 224 1.16 -10.39 11.28
CA ARG A 224 1.80 -9.29 12.02
C ARG A 224 1.95 -8.03 11.16
N LEU A 225 2.35 -8.15 9.91
CA LEU A 225 2.34 -7.04 8.95
C LEU A 225 0.94 -6.44 8.75
N PHE A 226 -0.12 -7.23 8.97
CA PHE A 226 -1.49 -6.86 8.67
C PHE A 226 -2.41 -6.79 9.90
N ALA A 227 -2.08 -7.44 11.03
CA ALA A 227 -2.88 -7.48 12.26
C ALA A 227 -2.75 -6.23 13.13
N VAL A 228 -1.72 -5.42 12.92
CA VAL A 228 -1.59 -4.11 13.58
C VAL A 228 -2.83 -3.23 13.34
N LYS A 229 -3.66 -3.57 12.36
CA LYS A 229 -4.88 -2.83 12.02
C LYS A 229 -6.14 -3.22 12.80
N SER A 230 -6.14 -4.29 13.58
CA SER A 230 -7.36 -4.80 14.22
C SER A 230 -7.42 -4.63 15.74
N GLY A 231 -6.51 -3.88 16.35
CA GLY A 231 -6.47 -3.76 17.82
C GLY A 231 -6.11 -5.07 18.55
N LEU A 232 -5.77 -6.13 17.80
CA LEU A 232 -5.48 -7.46 18.34
C LEU A 232 -4.04 -7.63 18.83
N VAL A 233 -3.20 -6.61 18.70
CA VAL A 233 -1.79 -6.69 19.14
C VAL A 233 -1.66 -6.59 20.67
N GLU A 234 -2.66 -6.10 21.38
CA GLU A 234 -2.63 -6.05 22.85
C GLU A 234 -2.78 -7.41 23.54
N MET A 235 -3.24 -8.45 22.84
CA MET A 235 -3.49 -9.76 23.46
C MET A 235 -2.35 -10.78 23.30
N ALA A 236 -1.31 -10.49 22.56
CA ALA A 236 -0.19 -11.42 22.35
C ALA A 236 1.06 -11.09 23.18
N ALA A 237 0.98 -10.12 24.08
CA ALA A 237 2.08 -9.68 24.99
C ALA A 237 1.78 -9.96 26.46
N ARG A 238 0.91 -10.94 26.76
CA ARG A 238 0.72 -11.45 28.12
C ARG A 238 0.97 -12.95 28.18
#